data_375d6eed0572bd5c4b62fe76980b023b
#
_entry.id   375d6eed0572bd5c4b62fe76980b023b
#
_cell.length_a   1.000
_cell.length_b   1.000
_cell.length_c   1.000
_cell.angle_alpha   90.00
_cell.angle_beta   90.00
_cell.angle_gamma   90.00
#
_symmetry.space_group_name_H-M   'P 1'
#
loop_
_entity.id
_entity.type
_entity.pdbx_description
1 polymer ?
#
loop_
_entity_poly.entity_id
_entity_poly.type
_entity_poly.pdbx_seq_one_letter_code
_entity_poly.pdbx_strand_id
1 'polypeptide(L)' 'MAKLTWSNSDDIAIELYESHPEVNPLSVSFVQMHRWVCELPDFDDDPKASSEGALESIQMAWLAEWKYDHE' A
#
# COMPACT_ATOMS: atom_id res chain seq x y z
N MET A 1 6.15 -14.86 10.81
CA MET A 1 5.25 -14.21 9.89
C MET A 1 5.25 -12.72 10.11
N ALA A 2 5.50 -11.98 9.07
CA ALA A 2 5.58 -10.55 9.18
C ALA A 2 4.19 -9.96 9.35
N LYS A 3 4.05 -9.12 10.38
CA LYS A 3 2.84 -8.32 10.54
C LYS A 3 3.15 -6.93 10.01
N LEU A 4 2.25 -6.40 9.20
CA LEU A 4 2.43 -5.10 8.57
C LEU A 4 1.76 -4.03 9.40
N THR A 5 2.46 -2.92 9.57
CA THR A 5 1.92 -1.73 10.23
C THR A 5 2.02 -0.55 9.27
N TRP A 6 1.42 0.58 9.62
CA TRP A 6 1.45 1.77 8.77
C TRP A 6 2.88 2.27 8.49
N SER A 7 3.85 1.89 9.32
CA SER A 7 5.24 2.28 9.11
C SER A 7 5.99 1.37 8.14
N ASN A 8 5.41 0.26 7.75
CA ASN A 8 6.02 -0.70 6.82
C ASN A 8 5.60 -0.39 5.37
N SER A 9 5.79 0.84 4.92
CA SER A 9 5.28 1.28 3.62
C SER A 9 5.82 0.45 2.45
N ASP A 10 7.09 0.07 2.48
CA ASP A 10 7.69 -0.73 1.40
C ASP A 10 7.04 -2.11 1.32
N ASP A 11 6.89 -2.76 2.45
CA ASP A 11 6.28 -4.10 2.49
C ASP A 11 4.81 -4.06 2.11
N ILE A 12 4.09 -3.04 2.58
CA ILE A 12 2.69 -2.85 2.20
C ILE A 12 2.57 -2.62 0.70
N ALA A 13 3.47 -1.83 0.13
CA ALA A 13 3.46 -1.54 -1.30
C ALA A 13 3.64 -2.81 -2.12
N ILE A 14 4.54 -3.69 -1.71
CA ILE A 14 4.76 -4.96 -2.38
C ILE A 14 3.49 -5.81 -2.36
N GLU A 15 2.84 -5.88 -1.20
CA GLU A 15 1.60 -6.64 -1.05
C GLU A 15 0.48 -6.05 -1.91
N LEU A 16 0.37 -4.73 -1.95
CA LEU A 16 -0.61 -4.06 -2.79
C LEU A 16 -0.35 -4.35 -4.26
N TYR A 17 0.91 -4.30 -4.68
CA TYR A 17 1.26 -4.60 -6.06
C TYR A 17 0.90 -6.04 -6.42
N GLU A 18 1.18 -6.98 -5.53
CA GLU A 18 0.88 -8.39 -5.77
C GLU A 18 -0.62 -8.65 -5.83
N SER A 19 -1.39 -7.92 -5.04
CA SER A 19 -2.85 -8.08 -5.02
C SER A 19 -3.54 -7.36 -6.18
N HIS A 20 -2.94 -6.26 -6.64
CA HIS A 20 -3.54 -5.41 -7.68
C HIS A 20 -2.50 -5.03 -8.74
N PRO A 21 -1.95 -6.03 -9.46
CA PRO A 21 -0.81 -5.78 -10.35
C PRO A 21 -1.12 -4.88 -11.54
N GLU A 22 -2.38 -4.75 -11.91
CA GLU A 22 -2.77 -3.94 -13.06
C GLU A 22 -3.24 -2.54 -12.68
N VAL A 23 -3.27 -2.23 -11.40
CA VAL A 23 -3.76 -0.94 -10.93
C VAL A 23 -2.63 0.07 -10.87
N ASN A 24 -2.81 1.19 -11.56
CA ASN A 24 -1.87 2.30 -11.47
C ASN A 24 -2.07 3.00 -10.11
N PRO A 25 -1.05 3.04 -9.24
CA PRO A 25 -1.22 3.65 -7.92
C PRO A 25 -1.67 5.11 -7.95
N LEU A 26 -1.35 5.84 -9.01
CA LEU A 26 -1.76 7.24 -9.14
C LEU A 26 -3.25 7.40 -9.44
N SER A 27 -3.92 6.33 -9.86
CA SER A 27 -5.35 6.36 -10.14
C SER A 27 -6.21 5.99 -8.93
N VAL A 28 -5.57 5.62 -7.82
CA VAL A 28 -6.27 5.14 -6.63
C VAL A 28 -6.36 6.28 -5.62
N SER A 29 -7.56 6.54 -5.09
CA SER A 29 -7.73 7.51 -4.03
C SER A 29 -7.15 6.99 -2.72
N PHE A 30 -6.84 7.89 -1.78
CA PHE A 30 -6.35 7.49 -0.48
C PHE A 30 -7.40 6.69 0.30
N VAL A 31 -8.68 7.00 0.10
CA VAL A 31 -9.76 6.24 0.73
C VAL A 31 -9.74 4.79 0.26
N GLN A 32 -9.62 4.59 -1.04
CA GLN A 32 -9.57 3.24 -1.60
C GLN A 32 -8.29 2.51 -1.17
N MET A 33 -7.16 3.21 -1.19
CA MET A 33 -5.88 2.63 -0.79
C MET A 33 -5.92 2.21 0.68
N HIS A 34 -6.49 3.05 1.54
CA HIS A 34 -6.66 2.75 2.95
C HIS A 34 -7.43 1.44 3.13
N ARG A 35 -8.53 1.30 2.41
CA ARG A 35 -9.34 0.09 2.47
C ARG A 35 -8.53 -1.14 2.06
N TRP A 36 -7.82 -1.04 0.94
CA TRP A 36 -7.04 -2.17 0.43
C TRP A 36 -5.93 -2.58 1.39
N VAL A 37 -5.27 -1.60 2.02
CA VAL A 37 -4.24 -1.89 3.03
C VAL A 37 -4.85 -2.65 4.22
N CYS A 38 -5.98 -2.20 4.71
CA CYS A 38 -6.65 -2.84 5.83
C CYS A 38 -7.13 -4.25 5.50
N GLU A 39 -7.35 -4.54 4.22
CA GLU A 39 -7.79 -5.86 3.78
C GLU A 39 -6.64 -6.85 3.58
N LEU A 40 -5.38 -6.38 3.61
CA LEU A 40 -4.24 -7.27 3.46
C LEU A 40 -4.19 -8.27 4.61
N PRO A 41 -3.96 -9.57 4.31
CA PRO A 41 -4.00 -10.61 5.38
C PRO A 41 -2.96 -10.39 6.46
N ASP A 42 -1.81 -9.80 6.12
CA ASP A 42 -0.73 -9.60 7.08
C ASP A 42 -0.78 -8.25 7.76
N PHE A 43 -1.74 -7.40 7.40
CA PHE A 43 -1.86 -6.08 8.01
C PHE A 43 -2.43 -6.22 9.43
N ASP A 44 -1.70 -5.70 10.41
CA ASP A 44 -2.07 -5.80 11.81
C ASP A 44 -1.78 -4.49 12.54
N ASP A 45 -2.55 -3.48 12.19
CA ASP A 45 -2.45 -2.18 12.84
C ASP A 45 -3.85 -1.56 12.90
N ASP A 46 -3.97 -0.50 13.69
CA ASP A 46 -5.24 0.21 13.82
C ASP A 46 -5.55 0.94 12.52
N PRO A 47 -6.68 0.65 11.88
CA PRO A 47 -7.06 1.38 10.67
C PRO A 47 -7.11 2.89 10.85
N LYS A 48 -7.36 3.35 12.08
CA LYS A 48 -7.43 4.78 12.39
C LYS A 48 -6.08 5.42 12.65
N ALA A 49 -5.02 4.62 12.70
CA ALA A 49 -3.67 5.14 12.95
C ALA A 49 -2.99 5.63 11.67
N SER A 50 -3.66 5.55 10.53
CA SER A 50 -3.09 6.03 9.28
C SER A 50 -2.99 7.55 9.28
N SER A 51 -2.05 8.06 8.50
CA SER A 51 -1.90 9.49 8.29
C SER A 51 -1.73 9.73 6.79
N GLU A 52 -1.90 10.98 6.36
CA GLU A 52 -1.66 11.33 4.96
C GLU A 52 -0.24 10.99 4.56
N GLY A 53 0.73 11.28 5.44
CA GLY A 53 2.12 10.96 5.17
C GLY A 53 2.37 9.46 5.01
N ALA A 54 1.72 8.65 5.83
CA ALA A 54 1.84 7.20 5.72
C ALA A 54 1.27 6.71 4.38
N LEU A 55 0.10 7.22 3.99
CA LEU A 55 -0.53 6.85 2.73
C LEU A 55 0.30 7.30 1.53
N GLU A 56 0.87 8.52 1.61
CA GLU A 56 1.76 9.00 0.56
C GLU A 56 3.00 8.12 0.41
N SER A 57 3.60 7.72 1.53
CA SER A 57 4.77 6.85 1.50
C SER A 57 4.44 5.50 0.86
N ILE A 58 3.29 4.95 1.21
CA ILE A 58 2.82 3.69 0.62
C ILE A 58 2.59 3.87 -0.88
N GLN A 59 1.94 4.97 -1.27
CA GLN A 59 1.66 5.23 -2.69
C GLN A 59 2.95 5.35 -3.50
N MET A 60 3.94 6.07 -2.97
CA MET A 60 5.20 6.26 -3.68
C MET A 60 5.98 4.95 -3.81
N ALA A 61 6.00 4.14 -2.75
CA ALA A 61 6.65 2.83 -2.80
C ALA A 61 5.93 1.90 -3.78
N TRP A 62 4.60 1.91 -3.76
CA TRP A 62 3.80 1.11 -4.69
C TRP A 62 4.01 1.57 -6.13
N LEU A 63 4.06 2.89 -6.35
CA LEU A 63 4.32 3.43 -7.68
C LEU A 63 5.69 2.98 -8.20
N ALA A 64 6.70 2.96 -7.34
CA ALA A 64 8.04 2.50 -7.73
C ALA A 64 8.00 1.03 -8.16
N GLU A 65 7.29 0.18 -7.42
CA GLU A 65 7.15 -1.23 -7.78
C GLU A 65 6.40 -1.39 -9.11
N TRP A 66 5.32 -0.64 -9.26
CA TRP A 66 4.51 -0.70 -10.47
C TRP A 66 5.30 -0.25 -11.71
N LYS A 67 6.03 0.85 -11.59
CA LYS A 67 6.84 1.36 -12.70
C LYS A 67 7.96 0.41 -13.08
N TYR A 68 8.57 -0.21 -12.08
CA TYR A 68 9.67 -1.14 -12.31
C TYR A 68 9.22 -2.27 -13.24
N ASP A 69 8.01 -2.78 -13.02
CA ASP A 69 7.50 -3.89 -13.81
C ASP A 69 6.82 -3.46 -15.12
N HIS A 70 6.43 -2.19 -15.22
CA HIS A 70 5.70 -1.69 -16.41
C HIS A 70 6.54 -0.81 -17.32
N GLU A 71 7.81 -0.70 -17.03
CA GLU A 71 8.75 -0.01 -17.95
C GLU A 71 9.22 -0.93 -19.10
#